data_862080d720befa8fbc7b13c4807dbd8a
#
_entry.id   862080d720befa8fbc7b13c4807dbd8a
#
_cell.length_a   1.000
_cell.length_b   1.000
_cell.length_c   1.000
_cell.angle_alpha   90.00
_cell.angle_beta   90.00
_cell.angle_gamma   90.00
#
_symmetry.space_group_name_H-M   'P 1'
#
loop_
_entity.id
_entity.type
_entity.pdbx_description
1 polymer ?
#
loop_
_entity_poly.entity_id
_entity_poly.type
_entity_poly.pdbx_seq_one_letter_code
_entity_poly.pdbx_strand_id
1 'polypeptide(L)'
;MKMIFRNPDEYQKEMNISEDTHLVYFISEKRKEDVLKMNINVTDGASLRITYIDFAPSDIDADFEVSLNEGTSAEISLACLNSSCKKIYRFNVYHDGMKSYSRTKMGGINSGNGVMKFLGSSFIKNGAHKCD
;
A
#
# COMPACT_ATOMS: atom_id res chain seq x y z
N MET A 1 -0.04 -5.47 16.21
CA MET A 1 0.40 -6.67 15.45
C MET A 1 1.37 -6.29 14.36
N LYS A 2 2.34 -7.14 14.07
CA LYS A 2 3.29 -6.91 12.99
C LYS A 2 3.37 -8.16 12.11
N MET A 3 3.23 -7.98 10.79
CA MET A 3 3.32 -9.07 9.82
C MET A 3 4.40 -8.73 8.81
N ILE A 4 5.28 -9.68 8.53
CA ILE A 4 6.39 -9.51 7.59
C ILE A 4 6.24 -10.51 6.45
N PHE A 5 6.24 -10.00 5.23
CA PHE A 5 6.12 -10.79 4.01
C PHE A 5 7.40 -10.65 3.18
N ARG A 6 8.04 -11.77 2.89
CA ARG A 6 9.27 -11.80 2.08
C ARG A 6 9.07 -12.52 0.75
N ASN A 7 8.06 -13.37 0.67
CA ASN A 7 7.73 -14.08 -0.56
C ASN A 7 6.91 -13.16 -1.47
N PRO A 8 7.32 -12.92 -2.72
CA PRO A 8 6.63 -12.01 -3.62
C PRO A 8 5.22 -12.46 -4.00
N ASP A 9 4.95 -13.75 -3.90
CA ASP A 9 3.65 -14.33 -4.28
C ASP A 9 2.73 -14.56 -3.07
N GLU A 10 3.20 -14.25 -1.86
CA GLU A 10 2.44 -14.43 -0.63
C GLU A 10 1.85 -13.10 -0.16
N TYR A 11 0.56 -12.93 -0.34
CA TYR A 11 -0.19 -11.78 0.15
C TYR A 11 -1.67 -12.12 0.29
N GLN A 12 -2.37 -11.36 1.11
CA GLN A 12 -3.81 -11.51 1.29
C GLN A 12 -4.53 -10.46 0.43
N LYS A 13 -5.43 -10.91 -0.43
CA LYS A 13 -6.19 -10.02 -1.32
C LYS A 13 -7.15 -9.13 -0.56
N GLU A 14 -7.67 -9.61 0.55
CA GLU A 14 -8.57 -8.86 1.42
C GLU A 14 -8.11 -8.97 2.86
N MET A 15 -8.07 -7.83 3.55
CA MET A 15 -7.67 -7.76 4.95
C MET A 15 -8.61 -6.84 5.72
N ASN A 16 -8.97 -7.27 6.93
CA ASN A 16 -9.70 -6.44 7.88
C ASN A 16 -8.78 -6.15 9.07
N ILE A 17 -8.48 -4.88 9.29
CA ILE A 17 -7.59 -4.44 10.34
C ILE A 17 -8.43 -3.77 11.43
N SER A 18 -8.55 -4.42 12.58
CA SER A 18 -9.32 -3.94 13.72
C SER A 18 -8.47 -3.63 14.95
N GLU A 19 -7.16 -3.81 14.85
CA GLU A 19 -6.18 -3.43 15.87
C GLU A 19 -4.96 -2.82 15.18
N ASP A 20 -4.16 -2.06 15.91
CA ASP A 20 -2.97 -1.43 15.37
C ASP A 20 -2.06 -2.47 14.73
N THR A 21 -1.75 -2.30 13.46
CA THR A 21 -1.05 -3.29 12.64
C THR A 21 0.01 -2.63 11.77
N HIS A 22 1.16 -3.27 11.70
CA HIS A 22 2.24 -2.89 10.78
C HIS A 22 2.48 -4.04 9.80
N LEU A 23 2.20 -3.79 8.53
CA LEU A 23 2.47 -4.74 7.44
C LEU A 23 3.79 -4.35 6.78
N VAL A 24 4.73 -5.28 6.75
CA VAL A 24 6.04 -5.08 6.14
C VAL A 24 6.21 -6.05 4.98
N TYR A 25 6.43 -5.52 3.80
CA TYR A 25 6.72 -6.31 2.60
C TYR A 25 8.16 -6.01 2.18
N PHE A 26 9.00 -7.03 2.20
CA PHE A 26 10.37 -6.93 1.73
C PHE A 26 10.54 -7.94 0.58
N ILE A 27 10.47 -7.44 -0.64
CA ILE A 27 10.39 -8.28 -1.83
C ILE A 27 11.67 -8.10 -2.65
N SER A 28 12.48 -9.15 -2.71
CA SER A 28 13.74 -9.16 -3.45
C SER A 28 13.80 -10.26 -4.51
N GLU A 29 12.87 -11.21 -4.49
CA GLU A 29 12.83 -12.31 -5.42
C GLU A 29 11.86 -12.05 -6.57
N LYS A 30 12.08 -12.71 -7.69
CA LYS A 30 11.23 -12.61 -8.87
C LYS A 30 9.82 -13.10 -8.57
N ARG A 31 8.82 -12.34 -9.01
CA ARG A 31 7.40 -12.69 -8.88
C ARG A 31 6.98 -13.67 -9.97
N LYS A 32 5.99 -14.50 -9.64
CA LYS A 32 5.32 -15.35 -10.63
C LYS A 32 4.29 -14.57 -11.44
N GLU A 33 3.63 -13.61 -10.79
CA GLU A 33 2.61 -12.78 -11.41
C GLU A 33 3.01 -11.32 -11.36
N ASP A 34 2.65 -10.56 -12.38
CA ASP A 34 2.95 -9.13 -12.50
C ASP A 34 1.80 -8.23 -12.08
N VAL A 35 0.72 -8.79 -11.55
CA VAL A 35 -0.45 -8.04 -11.06
C VAL A 35 -0.67 -8.35 -9.59
N LEU A 36 -0.85 -7.30 -8.79
CA LEU A 36 -1.13 -7.39 -7.37
C LEU A 36 -2.33 -6.48 -7.05
N LYS A 37 -3.35 -7.04 -6.40
CA LYS A 37 -4.50 -6.28 -5.91
C LYS A 37 -4.77 -6.60 -4.46
N MET A 38 -4.87 -5.57 -3.63
CA MET A 38 -5.18 -5.73 -2.20
C MET A 38 -6.27 -4.75 -1.79
N ASN A 39 -7.25 -5.26 -1.05
CA ASN A 39 -8.30 -4.47 -0.42
C ASN A 39 -8.12 -4.56 1.10
N ILE A 40 -7.95 -3.43 1.75
CA ILE A 40 -7.72 -3.37 3.19
C ILE A 40 -8.76 -2.46 3.83
N ASN A 41 -9.48 -3.00 4.81
CA ASN A 41 -10.43 -2.23 5.63
C ASN A 41 -9.82 -2.00 7.01
N VAL A 42 -9.83 -0.74 7.47
CA VAL A 42 -9.36 -0.38 8.80
C VAL A 42 -10.55 0.09 9.62
N THR A 43 -10.78 -0.58 10.76
CA THR A 43 -11.95 -0.38 11.60
C THR A 43 -11.55 -0.22 13.07
N ASP A 44 -12.53 0.07 13.93
CA ASP A 44 -12.37 0.07 15.40
C ASP A 44 -11.29 1.02 15.91
N GLY A 45 -11.11 2.16 15.25
CA GLY A 45 -10.11 3.14 15.65
C GLY A 45 -8.68 2.70 15.45
N ALA A 46 -8.44 1.63 14.70
CA ALA A 46 -7.10 1.06 14.51
C ALA A 46 -6.21 1.95 13.64
N SER A 47 -4.91 1.78 13.80
CA SER A 47 -3.89 2.41 12.97
C SER A 47 -3.19 1.36 12.12
N LEU A 48 -3.15 1.59 10.82
CA LEU A 48 -2.45 0.74 9.87
C LEU A 48 -1.17 1.42 9.42
N ARG A 49 -0.08 0.66 9.40
CA ARG A 49 1.17 1.09 8.76
C ARG A 49 1.57 0.05 7.73
N ILE A 50 1.86 0.50 6.52
CA ILE A 50 2.38 -0.36 5.45
C ILE A 50 3.77 0.14 5.09
N THR A 51 4.75 -0.75 5.16
CA THR A 51 6.09 -0.50 4.66
C THR A 51 6.35 -1.51 3.54
N TYR A 52 6.45 -1.02 2.32
CA TYR A 52 6.65 -1.87 1.16
C TYR A 52 7.98 -1.53 0.51
N ILE A 53 8.88 -2.51 0.50
CA ILE A 53 10.21 -2.37 -0.09
C ILE A 53 10.33 -3.37 -1.24
N ASP A 54 10.46 -2.85 -2.46
CA ASP A 54 10.49 -3.66 -3.66
C ASP A 54 11.84 -3.57 -4.36
N PHE A 55 12.64 -4.62 -4.23
CA PHE A 55 13.90 -4.81 -4.96
C PHE A 55 13.79 -5.95 -5.97
N ALA A 56 12.58 -6.43 -6.25
CA ALA A 56 12.39 -7.59 -7.11
C ALA A 56 12.78 -7.29 -8.56
N PRO A 57 13.46 -8.22 -9.24
CA PRO A 57 13.76 -8.07 -10.66
C PRO A 57 12.58 -8.53 -11.52
N SER A 58 11.41 -7.91 -11.32
CA SER A 58 10.15 -8.28 -11.96
C SER A 58 9.30 -7.06 -12.25
N ASP A 59 8.51 -7.15 -13.31
CA ASP A 59 7.44 -6.19 -13.56
C ASP A 59 6.35 -6.33 -12.50
N ILE A 60 5.67 -5.25 -12.19
CA ILE A 60 4.55 -5.24 -11.26
C ILE A 60 3.55 -4.13 -11.63
N ASP A 61 2.28 -4.45 -11.58
CA ASP A 61 1.16 -3.52 -11.60
C ASP A 61 0.37 -3.76 -10.32
N ALA A 62 0.60 -2.91 -9.34
CA ALA A 62 0.05 -3.07 -8.00
C ALA A 62 -1.02 -2.02 -7.72
N ASP A 63 -2.13 -2.47 -7.15
CA ASP A 63 -3.28 -1.64 -6.81
C ASP A 63 -3.69 -1.94 -5.36
N PHE A 64 -3.55 -0.94 -4.50
CA PHE A 64 -3.91 -1.03 -3.08
C PHE A 64 -5.11 -0.13 -2.83
N GLU A 65 -6.21 -0.74 -2.37
CA GLU A 65 -7.43 -0.05 -1.97
C GLU A 65 -7.53 -0.10 -0.45
N VAL A 66 -7.43 1.05 0.20
CA VAL A 66 -7.45 1.14 1.67
C VAL A 66 -8.66 1.96 2.08
N SER A 67 -9.57 1.36 2.84
CA SER A 67 -10.78 2.01 3.34
C SER A 67 -10.63 2.29 4.83
N LEU A 68 -10.80 3.56 5.22
CA LEU A 68 -10.65 4.02 6.59
C LEU A 68 -12.00 4.39 7.19
N ASN A 69 -12.41 3.69 8.23
CA ASN A 69 -13.61 4.00 8.99
C ASN A 69 -13.32 5.09 10.03
N GLU A 70 -14.32 5.45 10.83
CA GLU A 70 -14.21 6.54 11.79
C GLU A 70 -13.04 6.34 12.75
N GLY A 71 -12.23 7.39 12.94
CA GLY A 71 -11.14 7.41 13.90
C GLY A 71 -9.94 6.55 13.53
N THR A 72 -9.89 6.01 12.32
CA THR A 72 -8.78 5.15 11.88
C THR A 72 -7.70 5.95 11.16
N SER A 73 -6.54 5.33 10.99
CA SER A 73 -5.45 5.96 10.25
C SER A 73 -4.67 4.94 9.43
N ALA A 74 -4.00 5.43 8.40
CA ALA A 74 -3.09 4.63 7.59
C ALA A 74 -1.86 5.45 7.22
N GLU A 75 -0.69 4.87 7.44
CA GLU A 75 0.58 5.40 6.94
C GLU A 75 1.17 4.39 5.97
N ILE A 76 1.44 4.83 4.75
CA ILE A 76 1.94 3.98 3.67
C ILE A 76 3.28 4.51 3.22
N SER A 77 4.29 3.64 3.21
CA SER A 77 5.63 3.97 2.73
C SER A 77 6.06 2.94 1.71
N LEU A 78 6.41 3.40 0.52
CA LEU A 78 6.92 2.58 -0.56
C LEU A 78 8.33 3.02 -0.92
N ALA A 79 9.26 2.06 -0.96
CA ALA A 79 10.60 2.25 -1.51
C ALA A 79 10.82 1.21 -2.60
N CYS A 80 11.26 1.65 -3.77
CA CYS A 80 11.41 0.80 -4.93
C CYS A 80 12.77 1.00 -5.60
N LEU A 81 13.46 -0.10 -5.86
CA LEU A 81 14.65 -0.10 -6.72
C LEU A 81 14.31 -0.80 -8.01
N ASN A 82 14.68 -0.17 -9.13
CA ASN A 82 14.41 -0.70 -10.46
C ASN A 82 15.61 -0.48 -11.38
N SER A 83 15.76 -1.36 -12.34
CA SER A 83 16.72 -1.14 -13.41
C SER A 83 16.07 -1.29 -14.79
N SER A 84 15.44 -2.41 -15.09
CA SER A 84 14.92 -2.69 -16.43
C SER A 84 13.43 -3.07 -16.43
N CYS A 85 12.78 -3.09 -15.28
CA CYS A 85 11.41 -3.54 -15.15
C CYS A 85 10.43 -2.38 -15.24
N LYS A 86 9.16 -2.70 -15.46
CA LYS A 86 8.05 -1.76 -15.40
C LYS A 86 7.31 -1.96 -14.09
N LYS A 87 7.37 -0.96 -13.22
CA LYS A 87 6.76 -1.03 -11.88
C LYS A 87 5.77 0.11 -11.71
N ILE A 88 4.51 -0.25 -11.51
CA ILE A 88 3.40 0.68 -11.32
C ILE A 88 2.76 0.37 -9.98
N TYR A 89 2.70 1.37 -9.10
CA TYR A 89 2.08 1.26 -7.79
C TYR A 89 0.99 2.32 -7.64
N ARG A 90 -0.22 1.89 -7.30
CA ARG A 90 -1.36 2.77 -7.02
C ARG A 90 -1.83 2.51 -5.60
N PHE A 91 -1.90 3.58 -4.82
CA PHE A 91 -2.48 3.54 -3.48
C PHE A 91 -3.69 4.45 -3.46
N ASN A 92 -4.87 3.86 -3.32
CA ASN A 92 -6.14 4.57 -3.25
C ASN A 92 -6.67 4.47 -1.83
N VAL A 93 -6.79 5.60 -1.15
CA VAL A 93 -7.25 5.65 0.23
C VAL A 93 -8.62 6.29 0.27
N TYR A 94 -9.59 5.58 0.84
CA TYR A 94 -10.97 6.01 0.96
C TYR A 94 -11.26 6.37 2.41
N HIS A 95 -11.55 7.65 2.65
CA HIS A 95 -11.99 8.15 3.95
C HIS A 95 -13.49 8.00 4.06
N ASP A 96 -13.94 6.83 4.51
CA ASP A 96 -15.36 6.49 4.62
C ASP A 96 -15.98 6.98 5.92
N GLY A 97 -15.19 7.19 6.95
CA GLY A 97 -15.64 7.70 8.25
C GLY A 97 -14.99 9.03 8.61
N MET A 98 -15.61 9.73 9.56
CA MET A 98 -15.07 11.00 10.07
C MET A 98 -13.78 10.77 10.86
N LYS A 99 -12.93 11.81 10.96
CA LYS A 99 -11.68 11.81 11.76
C LYS A 99 -10.72 10.72 11.35
N SER A 100 -10.75 10.31 10.10
CA SER A 100 -9.76 9.40 9.57
C SER A 100 -8.57 10.17 9.00
N TYR A 101 -7.40 9.54 9.05
CA TYR A 101 -6.15 10.16 8.65
C TYR A 101 -5.37 9.22 7.74
N SER A 102 -4.73 9.78 6.72
CA SER A 102 -3.83 8.99 5.88
C SER A 102 -2.60 9.79 5.47
N ARG A 103 -1.49 9.07 5.31
CA ARG A 103 -0.24 9.64 4.81
C ARG A 103 0.42 8.61 3.91
N THR A 104 0.80 9.03 2.70
CA THR A 104 1.44 8.16 1.72
C THR A 104 2.74 8.79 1.27
N LYS A 105 3.83 8.01 1.36
CA LYS A 105 5.14 8.37 0.84
C LYS A 105 5.60 7.32 -0.13
N MET A 106 5.97 7.73 -1.33
CA MET A 106 6.46 6.82 -2.35
C MET A 106 7.74 7.39 -2.94
N GLY A 107 8.75 6.54 -3.08
CA GLY A 107 10.01 6.94 -3.69
C GLY A 107 10.70 5.75 -4.33
N GLY A 108 11.56 6.03 -5.29
CA GLY A 108 12.29 4.98 -5.97
C GLY A 108 13.54 5.47 -6.67
N ILE A 109 14.40 4.51 -6.98
CA ILE A 109 15.62 4.73 -7.74
C ILE A 109 15.56 3.84 -8.96
N ASN A 110 15.71 4.44 -10.14
CA ASN A 110 15.75 3.73 -11.42
C ASN A 110 17.16 3.87 -11.99
N SER A 111 17.93 2.79 -11.99
CA SER A 111 19.33 2.79 -12.43
C SER A 111 19.53 2.39 -13.89
N GLY A 112 18.45 2.08 -14.61
CA GLY A 112 18.52 1.62 -16.00
C GLY A 112 17.37 2.17 -16.84
N ASN A 113 16.93 1.38 -17.81
CA ASN A 113 15.88 1.75 -18.77
C ASN A 113 14.47 1.43 -18.31
N GLY A 114 14.30 1.04 -17.07
CA GLY A 114 13.00 0.69 -16.52
C GLY A 114 12.07 1.88 -16.36
N VAL A 115 10.81 1.58 -16.09
CA VAL A 115 9.76 2.58 -15.85
C VAL A 115 9.19 2.36 -14.47
N MET A 116 9.07 3.45 -13.69
CA MET A 116 8.38 3.45 -12.41
C MET A 116 7.30 4.51 -12.43
N LYS A 117 6.10 4.14 -11.98
CA LYS A 117 4.98 5.07 -11.81
C LYS A 117 4.38 4.88 -10.43
N PHE A 118 4.24 5.97 -9.69
CA PHE A 118 3.65 5.98 -8.37
C PHE A 118 2.44 6.92 -8.36
N LEU A 119 1.28 6.39 -8.00
CA LEU A 119 0.03 7.13 -7.99
C LEU A 119 -0.63 6.99 -6.61
N GLY A 120 -0.84 8.13 -5.95
CA GLY A 120 -1.54 8.18 -4.68
C GLY A 120 -2.80 9.01 -4.82
N SER A 121 -3.92 8.51 -4.31
CA SER A 121 -5.20 9.19 -4.35
C SER A 121 -5.93 9.06 -3.03
N SER A 122 -6.57 10.13 -2.60
CA SER A 122 -7.43 10.14 -1.41
C SER A 122 -8.84 10.55 -1.81
N PHE A 123 -9.82 9.77 -1.36
CA PHE A 123 -11.23 10.02 -1.63
C PHE A 123 -11.97 10.22 -0.31
N ILE A 124 -12.65 11.34 -0.15
CA ILE A 124 -13.42 11.65 1.05
C ILE A 124 -14.89 11.45 0.74
N LYS A 125 -15.51 10.52 1.46
CA LYS A 125 -16.93 10.21 1.28
C LYS A 125 -17.79 11.41 1.67
N ASN A 126 -18.86 11.61 0.92
CA ASN A 126 -19.83 12.66 1.23
C ASN A 126 -20.39 12.47 2.65
N GLY A 127 -20.30 13.51 3.48
CA GLY A 127 -20.67 13.45 4.89
C GLY A 127 -19.52 13.12 5.83
N ALA A 128 -18.43 12.54 5.34
CA ALA A 128 -17.22 12.38 6.11
C ALA A 128 -16.45 13.71 6.12
N HIS A 129 -16.04 14.16 7.30
CA HIS A 129 -15.29 15.40 7.44
C HIS A 129 -14.25 15.25 8.55
N LYS A 130 -13.35 16.23 8.68
CA LYS A 130 -12.15 16.15 9.53
C LYS A 130 -11.28 14.95 9.15
N CYS A 131 -11.15 14.73 7.84
CA CYS A 131 -10.28 13.72 7.27
C CYS A 131 -9.00 14.36 6.74
N ASP A 132 -7.94 13.59 6.80
CA ASP A 132 -6.63 14.07 6.40
C ASP A 132 -5.88 13.03 5.53
#